data_4eb31fcdffb2be203596887592f26267
#
_entry.id   4eb31fcdffb2be203596887592f26267
#
_cell.length_a   1.000
_cell.length_b   1.000
_cell.length_c   1.000
_cell.angle_alpha   90.00
_cell.angle_beta   90.00
_cell.angle_gamma   90.00
#
_symmetry.space_group_name_H-M   'P 1'
#
loop_
_entity.id
_entity.type
_entity.pdbx_description
1 polymer ?
#
loop_
_entity_poly.entity_id
_entity_poly.type
_entity_poly.pdbx_seq_one_letter_code
_entity_poly.pdbx_strand_id
1 'polypeptide(L)'
;VVIGVDHGVPIPVLRAFDGRGPITLVHIDAHIDWRDEVNGVHEGYSSPIRRASELSHIDRIFQIGMRGQGSARAKEVEDALNYGAEIITAYEVHEKGIDSVLDRIPANENYYLTIDADGLDPTVMPAVAAPVAGGLLFYQVRGLIHSLAQKGRLLGMDIVEITPERDLNGISSLTAGQLILNFIGATARAGYFS
;
A
#
# COMPACT_ATOMS: atom_id res chain seq x y z
N VAL A 1 3.53 12.92 3.34
CA VAL A 1 4.30 11.71 2.99
C VAL A 1 5.10 11.27 4.20
N VAL A 2 5.08 9.98 4.49
CA VAL A 2 5.88 9.34 5.54
C VAL A 2 6.83 8.34 4.89
N ILE A 3 8.05 8.26 5.38
CA ILE A 3 9.03 7.23 5.00
C ILE A 3 9.35 6.47 6.28
N GLY A 4 9.14 5.17 6.27
CA GLY A 4 9.29 4.34 7.44
C GLY A 4 10.27 3.18 7.26
N VAL A 5 10.61 2.53 8.36
CA VAL A 5 11.49 1.36 8.38
C VAL A 5 10.67 0.11 8.07
N ASP A 6 9.77 -0.28 8.96
CA ASP A 6 8.90 -1.45 8.79
C ASP A 6 7.43 -1.07 8.54
N HIS A 7 6.62 -2.02 8.10
CA HIS A 7 5.21 -1.78 7.77
C HIS A 7 4.31 -1.56 9.01
N GLY A 8 4.84 -1.49 10.22
CA GLY A 8 4.12 -1.03 11.41
C GLY A 8 3.89 0.50 11.44
N VAL A 9 4.67 1.26 10.68
CA VAL A 9 4.61 2.74 10.59
C VAL A 9 3.22 3.29 10.24
N PRO A 10 2.43 2.75 9.31
CA PRO A 10 1.07 3.23 9.02
C PRO A 10 0.11 3.18 10.20
N ILE A 11 0.32 2.31 11.20
CA ILE A 11 -0.61 2.15 12.31
C ILE A 11 -0.86 3.48 13.06
N PRO A 12 0.17 4.15 13.64
CA PRO A 12 -0.04 5.44 14.29
C PRO A 12 -0.44 6.55 13.31
N VAL A 13 0.01 6.47 12.06
CA VAL A 13 -0.35 7.47 11.03
C VAL A 13 -1.84 7.42 10.72
N LEU A 14 -2.40 6.22 10.50
CA LEU A 14 -3.82 6.04 10.22
C LEU A 14 -4.69 6.43 11.43
N ARG A 15 -4.25 6.15 12.65
CA ARG A 15 -4.91 6.61 13.87
C ARG A 15 -5.00 8.14 13.95
N ALA A 16 -3.99 8.86 13.47
CA ALA A 16 -3.99 10.33 13.46
C ALA A 16 -5.02 10.95 12.51
N PHE A 17 -5.65 10.17 11.64
CA PHE A 17 -6.76 10.60 10.79
C PHE A 17 -8.13 10.44 11.44
N ASP A 18 -8.21 10.11 12.72
CA ASP A 18 -9.48 10.06 13.45
C ASP A 18 -10.28 11.36 13.28
N GLY A 19 -11.58 11.23 13.02
CA GLY A 19 -12.46 12.35 12.70
C GLY A 19 -12.31 12.95 11.29
N ARG A 20 -11.47 12.37 10.43
CA ARG A 20 -11.24 12.83 9.02
C ARG A 20 -11.76 11.86 7.97
N GLY A 21 -12.47 10.79 8.40
CA GLY A 21 -13.01 9.78 7.50
C GLY A 21 -14.33 10.19 6.85
N PRO A 22 -14.92 9.32 6.02
CA PRO A 22 -14.39 7.99 5.70
C PRO A 22 -13.15 8.01 4.78
N ILE A 23 -12.31 7.00 4.92
CA ILE A 23 -11.06 6.83 4.16
C ILE A 23 -11.06 5.45 3.50
N THR A 24 -10.77 5.41 2.23
CA THR A 24 -10.43 4.21 1.48
C THR A 24 -8.91 4.01 1.57
N LEU A 25 -8.49 2.93 2.23
CA LEU A 25 -7.09 2.53 2.32
C LEU A 25 -6.71 1.75 1.06
N VAL A 26 -5.69 2.22 0.37
CA VAL A 26 -5.09 1.52 -0.78
C VAL A 26 -3.71 1.02 -0.35
N HIS A 27 -3.55 -0.29 -0.32
CA HIS A 27 -2.39 -1.00 0.17
C HIS A 27 -1.67 -1.70 -0.99
N ILE A 28 -0.42 -1.35 -1.24
CA ILE A 28 0.45 -2.02 -2.21
C ILE A 28 1.46 -2.85 -1.43
N ASP A 29 1.49 -4.17 -1.68
CA ASP A 29 2.32 -5.11 -0.93
C ASP A 29 2.36 -6.47 -1.64
N ALA A 30 3.33 -7.30 -1.32
CA ALA A 30 3.31 -8.72 -1.63
C ALA A 30 2.47 -9.52 -0.63
N HIS A 31 2.20 -8.97 0.56
CA HIS A 31 1.63 -9.61 1.73
C HIS A 31 0.30 -8.96 2.13
N ILE A 32 -0.57 -9.68 2.84
CA ILE A 32 -1.87 -9.12 3.27
C ILE A 32 -1.82 -8.36 4.60
N ASP A 33 -0.77 -8.53 5.37
CA ASP A 33 -0.52 -7.85 6.66
C ASP A 33 -1.72 -7.83 7.61
N TRP A 34 -2.40 -8.98 7.70
CA TRP A 34 -3.63 -9.15 8.46
C TRP A 34 -3.44 -9.93 9.77
N ARG A 35 -2.20 -10.01 10.27
CA ARG A 35 -1.94 -10.71 11.53
C ARG A 35 -2.50 -9.94 12.71
N ASP A 36 -3.13 -10.67 13.64
CA ASP A 36 -3.53 -10.06 14.90
C ASP A 36 -2.32 -9.83 15.81
N GLU A 37 -1.43 -10.83 15.86
CA GLU A 37 -0.18 -10.73 16.62
C GLU A 37 0.94 -11.59 16.01
N VAL A 38 2.19 -11.21 16.29
CA VAL A 38 3.38 -12.02 16.05
C VAL A 38 4.24 -11.98 17.30
N ASN A 39 4.41 -13.12 17.99
CA ASN A 39 5.20 -13.26 19.22
C ASN A 39 4.80 -12.24 20.32
N GLY A 40 3.51 -12.00 20.49
CA GLY A 40 2.97 -11.02 21.46
C GLY A 40 3.00 -9.56 21.00
N VAL A 41 3.47 -9.28 19.78
CA VAL A 41 3.46 -7.94 19.19
C VAL A 41 2.24 -7.77 18.28
N HIS A 42 1.34 -6.86 18.65
CA HIS A 42 0.11 -6.57 17.90
C HIS A 42 0.26 -5.43 16.88
N GLU A 43 1.30 -4.64 16.96
CA GLU A 43 1.53 -3.44 16.15
C GLU A 43 2.86 -3.54 15.37
N GLY A 44 3.18 -4.72 14.86
CA GLY A 44 4.35 -4.97 14.04
C GLY A 44 4.06 -4.92 12.54
N TYR A 45 5.10 -5.14 11.77
CA TYR A 45 5.12 -5.08 10.30
C TYR A 45 4.08 -5.98 9.58
N SER A 46 3.58 -7.04 10.21
CA SER A 46 2.57 -7.93 9.59
C SER A 46 1.13 -7.62 10.02
N SER A 47 0.90 -6.52 10.76
CA SER A 47 -0.40 -6.21 11.38
C SER A 47 -1.04 -4.88 10.93
N PRO A 48 -0.42 -4.04 10.08
CA PRO A 48 -0.95 -2.69 9.83
C PRO A 48 -2.35 -2.71 9.23
N ILE A 49 -2.63 -3.62 8.33
CA ILE A 49 -3.93 -3.66 7.67
C ILE A 49 -5.01 -4.23 8.58
N ARG A 50 -4.65 -5.19 9.44
CA ARG A 50 -5.53 -5.64 10.53
C ARG A 50 -5.86 -4.49 11.48
N ARG A 51 -4.85 -3.72 11.93
CA ARG A 51 -5.09 -2.55 12.81
C ARG A 51 -5.90 -1.47 12.10
N ALA A 52 -5.68 -1.26 10.80
CA ALA A 52 -6.49 -0.32 10.01
C ALA A 52 -7.97 -0.71 9.97
N SER A 53 -8.28 -1.99 9.81
CA SER A 53 -9.66 -2.51 9.76
C SER A 53 -10.45 -2.28 11.06
N GLU A 54 -9.78 -2.01 12.17
CA GLU A 54 -10.39 -1.73 13.47
C GLU A 54 -10.71 -0.24 13.69
N LEU A 55 -10.26 0.63 12.76
CA LEU A 55 -10.49 2.07 12.85
C LEU A 55 -11.81 2.45 12.18
N SER A 56 -12.70 3.11 12.92
CA SER A 56 -14.06 3.46 12.45
C SER A 56 -14.09 4.39 11.24
N HIS A 57 -13.00 5.10 10.97
CA HIS A 57 -12.87 6.01 9.83
C HIS A 57 -12.24 5.34 8.59
N ILE A 58 -11.81 4.09 8.67
CA ILE A 58 -11.41 3.29 7.51
C ILE A 58 -12.64 2.53 7.01
N ASP A 59 -13.17 2.95 5.88
CA ASP A 59 -14.41 2.41 5.31
C ASP A 59 -14.16 1.23 4.36
N ARG A 60 -13.07 1.29 3.60
CA ARG A 60 -12.72 0.28 2.60
C ARG A 60 -11.22 0.03 2.56
N ILE A 61 -10.85 -1.19 2.20
CA ILE A 61 -9.45 -1.61 2.06
C ILE A 61 -9.29 -2.33 0.72
N PHE A 62 -8.38 -1.81 -0.12
CA PHE A 62 -7.92 -2.45 -1.35
C PHE A 62 -6.48 -2.90 -1.17
N GLN A 63 -6.24 -4.20 -1.26
CA GLN A 63 -4.92 -4.81 -1.14
C GLN A 63 -4.44 -5.25 -2.52
N ILE A 64 -3.40 -4.61 -3.06
CA ILE A 64 -2.98 -4.72 -4.46
C ILE A 64 -1.56 -5.26 -4.53
N GLY A 65 -1.34 -6.31 -5.32
CA GLY A 65 -0.03 -6.90 -5.52
C GLY A 65 0.21 -8.19 -4.74
N MET A 66 -0.82 -8.68 -4.04
CA MET A 66 -0.73 -9.86 -3.17
C MET A 66 -0.23 -11.09 -3.93
N ARG A 67 0.84 -11.72 -3.42
CA ARG A 67 1.46 -12.90 -4.02
C ARG A 67 2.39 -13.67 -3.08
N GLY A 68 2.75 -13.09 -1.93
CA GLY A 68 3.67 -13.68 -0.95
C GLY A 68 3.14 -14.99 -0.37
N GLN A 69 3.84 -16.09 -0.66
CA GLN A 69 3.46 -17.41 -0.15
C GLN A 69 3.93 -17.58 1.29
N GLY A 70 3.06 -18.15 2.14
CA GLY A 70 3.39 -18.50 3.52
C GLY A 70 3.33 -17.33 4.51
N SER A 71 3.09 -16.11 4.07
CA SER A 71 2.96 -14.94 4.96
C SER A 71 1.60 -14.84 5.62
N ALA A 72 0.54 -15.32 4.96
CA ALA A 72 -0.82 -15.33 5.47
C ALA A 72 -1.28 -16.76 5.83
N ARG A 73 -1.98 -16.87 6.95
CA ARG A 73 -2.72 -18.10 7.30
C ARG A 73 -4.12 -18.02 6.70
N ALA A 74 -4.75 -19.18 6.48
CA ALA A 74 -6.10 -19.26 5.91
C ALA A 74 -7.10 -18.38 6.66
N LYS A 75 -7.03 -18.37 8.01
CA LYS A 75 -7.91 -17.53 8.84
C LYS A 75 -7.69 -16.03 8.63
N GLU A 76 -6.47 -15.58 8.43
CA GLU A 76 -6.15 -14.16 8.18
C GLU A 76 -6.75 -13.69 6.85
N VAL A 77 -6.69 -14.54 5.83
CA VAL A 77 -7.34 -14.27 4.53
C VAL A 77 -8.86 -14.25 4.68
N GLU A 78 -9.43 -15.23 5.41
CA GLU A 78 -10.85 -15.27 5.69
C GLU A 78 -11.33 -14.03 6.45
N ASP A 79 -10.59 -13.59 7.47
CA ASP A 79 -10.91 -12.39 8.26
C ASP A 79 -10.85 -11.12 7.39
N ALA A 80 -9.87 -11.00 6.49
CA ALA A 80 -9.77 -9.89 5.55
C ALA A 80 -10.98 -9.84 4.59
N LEU A 81 -11.35 -10.99 4.03
CA LEU A 81 -12.51 -11.10 3.14
C LEU A 81 -13.84 -10.85 3.87
N ASN A 82 -13.97 -11.32 5.11
CA ASN A 82 -15.16 -11.08 5.94
C ASN A 82 -15.31 -9.60 6.34
N TYR A 83 -14.21 -8.88 6.50
CA TYR A 83 -14.23 -7.42 6.65
C TYR A 83 -14.72 -6.73 5.38
N GLY A 84 -14.57 -7.33 4.22
CA GLY A 84 -14.87 -6.77 2.91
C GLY A 84 -13.65 -6.16 2.21
N ALA A 85 -12.44 -6.55 2.63
CA ALA A 85 -11.23 -6.14 1.92
C ALA A 85 -11.18 -6.77 0.52
N GLU A 86 -10.81 -5.97 -0.47
CA GLU A 86 -10.59 -6.45 -1.83
C GLU A 86 -9.13 -6.85 -2.03
N ILE A 87 -8.89 -8.14 -2.13
CA ILE A 87 -7.56 -8.71 -2.35
C ILE A 87 -7.35 -8.91 -3.85
N ILE A 88 -6.41 -8.15 -4.41
CA ILE A 88 -6.07 -8.14 -5.84
C ILE A 88 -4.64 -8.64 -6.00
N THR A 89 -4.48 -9.77 -6.67
CA THR A 89 -3.15 -10.35 -6.85
C THR A 89 -2.33 -9.59 -7.88
N ALA A 90 -0.99 -9.64 -7.76
CA ALA A 90 -0.10 -9.10 -8.79
C ALA A 90 -0.35 -9.78 -10.15
N TYR A 91 -0.64 -11.08 -10.16
CA TYR A 91 -1.02 -11.81 -11.37
C TYR A 91 -2.24 -11.16 -12.07
N GLU A 92 -3.28 -10.83 -11.31
CA GLU A 92 -4.46 -10.16 -11.85
C GLU A 92 -4.14 -8.79 -12.44
N VAL A 93 -3.26 -8.01 -11.78
CA VAL A 93 -2.80 -6.72 -12.30
C VAL A 93 -2.01 -6.86 -13.59
N HIS A 94 -1.17 -7.90 -13.71
CA HIS A 94 -0.44 -8.18 -14.95
C HIS A 94 -1.33 -8.65 -16.10
N GLU A 95 -2.33 -9.47 -15.82
CA GLU A 95 -3.26 -9.99 -16.81
C GLU A 95 -4.26 -8.94 -17.33
N LYS A 96 -4.82 -8.13 -16.42
CA LYS A 96 -5.93 -7.23 -16.72
C LYS A 96 -5.54 -5.75 -16.83
N GLY A 97 -4.31 -5.42 -16.42
CA GLY A 97 -3.83 -4.04 -16.33
C GLY A 97 -4.30 -3.31 -15.06
N ILE A 98 -3.60 -2.23 -14.73
CA ILE A 98 -3.90 -1.42 -13.53
C ILE A 98 -5.24 -0.70 -13.64
N ASP A 99 -5.73 -0.42 -14.83
CA ASP A 99 -7.02 0.24 -15.04
C ASP A 99 -8.18 -0.61 -14.51
N SER A 100 -8.09 -1.94 -14.62
CA SER A 100 -9.09 -2.86 -14.06
C SER A 100 -9.19 -2.79 -12.52
N VAL A 101 -8.09 -2.45 -11.86
CA VAL A 101 -8.05 -2.19 -10.41
C VAL A 101 -8.68 -0.84 -10.09
N LEU A 102 -8.32 0.18 -10.86
CA LEU A 102 -8.84 1.53 -10.71
C LEU A 102 -10.37 1.60 -10.89
N ASP A 103 -10.92 0.82 -11.79
CA ASP A 103 -12.38 0.75 -12.00
C ASP A 103 -13.14 0.23 -10.77
N ARG A 104 -12.49 -0.58 -9.93
CA ARG A 104 -13.06 -1.12 -8.68
C ARG A 104 -13.00 -0.13 -7.52
N ILE A 105 -12.01 0.77 -7.51
CA ILE A 105 -11.86 1.77 -6.46
C ILE A 105 -12.88 2.89 -6.69
N PRO A 106 -13.79 3.18 -5.73
CA PRO A 106 -14.79 4.21 -5.88
C PRO A 106 -14.19 5.60 -6.14
N ALA A 107 -14.94 6.47 -6.83
CA ALA A 107 -14.53 7.85 -7.06
C ALA A 107 -15.08 8.80 -5.98
N ASN A 108 -14.51 10.00 -5.89
CA ASN A 108 -14.92 11.08 -4.97
C ASN A 108 -14.75 10.73 -3.49
N GLU A 109 -13.79 9.84 -3.18
CA GLU A 109 -13.46 9.46 -1.80
C GLU A 109 -12.15 10.09 -1.33
N ASN A 110 -11.90 9.97 -0.03
CA ASN A 110 -10.59 10.23 0.54
C ASN A 110 -9.77 8.92 0.50
N TYR A 111 -8.56 9.00 -0.03
CA TYR A 111 -7.66 7.85 -0.10
C TYR A 111 -6.44 8.06 0.78
N TYR A 112 -5.98 7.00 1.40
CA TYR A 112 -4.64 6.90 1.94
C TYR A 112 -3.91 5.77 1.24
N LEU A 113 -2.68 6.03 0.77
CA LEU A 113 -1.87 5.06 0.04
C LEU A 113 -0.71 4.59 0.93
N THR A 114 -0.67 3.32 1.27
CA THR A 114 0.47 2.70 1.94
C THR A 114 1.19 1.77 0.97
N ILE A 115 2.50 1.92 0.85
CA ILE A 115 3.33 1.15 -0.08
C ILE A 115 4.41 0.42 0.70
N ASP A 116 4.28 -0.91 0.76
CA ASP A 116 5.42 -1.76 1.03
C ASP A 116 6.31 -1.83 -0.22
N ALA A 117 7.61 -1.64 -0.04
CA ALA A 117 8.56 -1.69 -1.14
C ALA A 117 8.59 -3.07 -1.83
N ASP A 118 8.28 -4.15 -1.11
CA ASP A 118 8.22 -5.50 -1.66
C ASP A 118 6.95 -5.78 -2.48
N GLY A 119 5.95 -4.89 -2.42
CA GLY A 119 4.82 -4.89 -3.34
C GLY A 119 5.24 -4.68 -4.80
N LEU A 120 6.36 -3.97 -5.01
CA LEU A 120 6.96 -3.83 -6.33
C LEU A 120 7.81 -5.07 -6.66
N ASP A 121 8.01 -5.30 -7.96
CA ASP A 121 8.86 -6.39 -8.42
C ASP A 121 10.34 -6.15 -8.02
N PRO A 122 11.09 -7.19 -7.61
CA PRO A 122 12.50 -7.05 -7.27
C PRO A 122 13.39 -6.50 -8.38
N THR A 123 12.93 -6.52 -9.63
CA THR A 123 13.63 -5.84 -10.76
C THR A 123 13.49 -4.32 -10.71
N VAL A 124 12.51 -3.81 -9.94
CA VAL A 124 12.22 -2.39 -9.75
C VAL A 124 12.70 -1.90 -8.39
N MET A 125 12.44 -2.68 -7.33
CA MET A 125 12.84 -2.39 -5.95
C MET A 125 13.49 -3.61 -5.28
N PRO A 126 14.78 -3.88 -5.57
CA PRO A 126 15.47 -5.06 -5.05
C PRO A 126 15.80 -5.00 -3.55
N ALA A 127 15.91 -3.80 -2.97
CA ALA A 127 16.39 -3.61 -1.60
C ALA A 127 15.25 -3.69 -0.58
N VAL A 128 14.72 -4.89 -0.39
CA VAL A 128 13.66 -5.20 0.58
C VAL A 128 14.05 -6.42 1.42
N ALA A 129 13.41 -6.58 2.59
CA ALA A 129 13.68 -7.70 3.48
C ALA A 129 13.11 -9.01 2.94
N ALA A 130 11.93 -8.99 2.34
CA ALA A 130 11.16 -10.15 1.88
C ALA A 130 10.81 -10.07 0.37
N PRO A 131 11.80 -10.12 -0.54
CA PRO A 131 11.53 -9.97 -1.96
C PRO A 131 10.70 -11.14 -2.51
N VAL A 132 9.64 -10.83 -3.26
CA VAL A 132 8.78 -11.80 -3.94
C VAL A 132 8.71 -11.43 -5.43
N ALA A 133 9.06 -12.38 -6.31
CA ALA A 133 9.02 -12.17 -7.76
C ALA A 133 7.59 -11.95 -8.29
N GLY A 134 7.46 -11.28 -9.42
CA GLY A 134 6.18 -11.04 -10.09
C GLY A 134 5.38 -9.88 -9.48
N GLY A 135 6.06 -8.91 -8.86
CA GLY A 135 5.46 -7.72 -8.26
C GLY A 135 5.03 -6.65 -9.25
N LEU A 136 4.52 -5.54 -8.73
CA LEU A 136 4.07 -4.43 -9.53
C LEU A 136 5.26 -3.69 -10.18
N LEU A 137 5.05 -3.20 -11.39
CA LEU A 137 6.03 -2.39 -12.09
C LEU A 137 5.88 -0.90 -11.75
N PHE A 138 6.95 -0.13 -11.90
CA PHE A 138 6.97 1.30 -11.61
C PHE A 138 5.80 2.07 -12.24
N TYR A 139 5.51 1.82 -13.52
CA TYR A 139 4.44 2.55 -14.21
C TYR A 139 3.03 2.14 -13.76
N GLN A 140 2.85 0.94 -13.23
CA GLN A 140 1.57 0.52 -12.65
C GLN A 140 1.30 1.28 -11.35
N VAL A 141 2.29 1.36 -10.44
CA VAL A 141 2.18 2.12 -9.19
C VAL A 141 2.06 3.62 -9.46
N ARG A 142 2.87 4.16 -10.39
CA ARG A 142 2.75 5.55 -10.82
C ARG A 142 1.36 5.86 -11.38
N GLY A 143 0.83 4.99 -12.24
CA GLY A 143 -0.53 5.12 -12.80
C GLY A 143 -1.59 5.17 -11.71
N LEU A 144 -1.49 4.28 -10.72
CA LEU A 144 -2.38 4.26 -9.56
C LEU A 144 -2.35 5.59 -8.79
N ILE A 145 -1.16 6.11 -8.47
CA ILE A 145 -1.00 7.40 -7.77
C ILE A 145 -1.70 8.54 -8.53
N HIS A 146 -1.43 8.65 -9.83
CA HIS A 146 -2.00 9.72 -10.65
C HIS A 146 -3.52 9.61 -10.77
N SER A 147 -4.03 8.41 -10.95
CA SER A 147 -5.48 8.17 -11.09
C SER A 147 -6.22 8.39 -9.79
N LEU A 148 -5.68 7.97 -8.64
CA LEU A 148 -6.28 8.24 -7.34
C LEU A 148 -6.38 9.75 -7.05
N ALA A 149 -5.32 10.51 -7.38
CA ALA A 149 -5.32 11.97 -7.21
C ALA A 149 -6.36 12.70 -8.08
N GLN A 150 -6.71 12.12 -9.23
CA GLN A 150 -7.77 12.65 -10.11
C GLN A 150 -9.16 12.16 -9.70
N LYS A 151 -9.23 10.95 -9.15
CA LYS A 151 -10.48 10.25 -8.82
C LYS A 151 -11.11 10.74 -7.53
N GLY A 152 -10.31 11.24 -6.59
CA GLY A 152 -10.74 11.77 -5.30
C GLY A 152 -9.61 12.49 -4.59
N ARG A 153 -9.56 12.45 -3.27
CA ARG A 153 -8.58 13.17 -2.46
C ARG A 153 -7.57 12.23 -1.81
N LEU A 154 -6.32 12.26 -2.25
CA LEU A 154 -5.21 11.58 -1.58
C LEU A 154 -4.80 12.36 -0.32
N LEU A 155 -5.15 11.84 0.86
CA LEU A 155 -4.85 12.47 2.17
C LEU A 155 -3.39 12.31 2.57
N GLY A 156 -2.79 11.20 2.20
CA GLY A 156 -1.42 10.87 2.56
C GLY A 156 -0.89 9.65 1.81
N MET A 157 0.41 9.46 1.98
CA MET A 157 1.12 8.30 1.48
C MET A 157 2.26 7.96 2.43
N ASP A 158 2.51 6.69 2.62
CA ASP A 158 3.77 6.20 3.17
C ASP A 158 4.44 5.22 2.20
N ILE A 159 5.75 5.06 2.39
CA ILE A 159 6.55 4.02 1.74
C ILE A 159 7.50 3.42 2.79
N VAL A 160 7.52 2.11 2.90
CA VAL A 160 8.16 1.35 3.97
C VAL A 160 8.93 0.14 3.43
N GLU A 161 9.60 -0.59 4.31
CA GLU A 161 10.33 -1.85 4.06
C GLU A 161 11.52 -1.74 3.10
N ILE A 162 12.02 -0.53 2.83
CA ILE A 162 13.29 -0.38 2.10
C ILE A 162 14.43 -0.71 3.05
N THR A 163 15.33 -1.62 2.63
CA THR A 163 16.53 -2.04 3.35
C THR A 163 17.75 -1.39 2.71
N PRO A 164 18.23 -0.22 3.20
CA PRO A 164 19.29 0.55 2.53
C PRO A 164 20.59 -0.22 2.35
N GLU A 165 20.92 -1.13 3.28
CA GLU A 165 22.12 -1.95 3.23
C GLU A 165 22.15 -2.94 2.07
N ARG A 166 20.98 -3.20 1.46
CA ARG A 166 20.81 -4.06 0.27
C ARG A 166 20.63 -3.26 -1.01
N ASP A 167 20.63 -1.92 -0.93
CA ASP A 167 20.29 -1.06 -2.06
C ASP A 167 21.47 -0.87 -3.02
N LEU A 168 21.54 -1.76 -4.01
CA LEU A 168 22.57 -1.73 -5.04
C LEU A 168 22.43 -0.43 -5.88
N ASN A 169 23.47 0.40 -5.85
CA ASN A 169 23.53 1.68 -6.54
C ASN A 169 22.35 2.64 -6.24
N GLY A 170 21.65 2.46 -5.11
CA GLY A 170 20.54 3.32 -4.73
C GLY A 170 19.28 3.16 -5.57
N ILE A 171 19.13 2.06 -6.29
CA ILE A 171 17.99 1.83 -7.23
C ILE A 171 16.66 1.91 -6.49
N SER A 172 16.53 1.23 -5.35
CA SER A 172 15.27 1.23 -4.58
C SER A 172 14.97 2.60 -3.98
N SER A 173 15.98 3.26 -3.41
CA SER A 173 15.84 4.62 -2.86
C SER A 173 15.47 5.64 -3.93
N LEU A 174 16.06 5.54 -5.14
CA LEU A 174 15.71 6.40 -6.27
C LEU A 174 14.27 6.13 -6.76
N THR A 175 13.87 4.87 -6.84
CA THR A 175 12.51 4.48 -7.22
C THR A 175 11.49 5.04 -6.22
N ALA A 176 11.75 4.87 -4.92
CA ALA A 176 10.90 5.44 -3.86
C ALA A 176 10.81 6.96 -3.98
N GLY A 177 11.94 7.65 -4.15
CA GLY A 177 11.98 9.10 -4.36
C GLY A 177 11.15 9.53 -5.57
N GLN A 178 11.22 8.80 -6.67
CA GLN A 178 10.41 9.07 -7.87
C GLN A 178 8.91 8.86 -7.62
N LEU A 179 8.50 7.82 -6.87
CA LEU A 179 7.10 7.61 -6.51
C LEU A 179 6.58 8.74 -5.61
N ILE A 180 7.38 9.18 -4.62
CA ILE A 180 7.07 10.33 -3.76
C ILE A 180 6.89 11.61 -4.58
N LEU A 181 7.80 11.89 -5.51
CA LEU A 181 7.68 13.06 -6.39
C LEU A 181 6.45 12.98 -7.31
N ASN A 182 6.09 11.79 -7.78
CA ASN A 182 4.85 11.57 -8.54
C ASN A 182 3.61 11.83 -7.67
N PHE A 183 3.61 11.39 -6.41
CA PHE A 183 2.52 11.69 -5.47
C PHE A 183 2.37 13.21 -5.27
N ILE A 184 3.46 13.91 -4.94
CA ILE A 184 3.44 15.37 -4.76
C ILE A 184 2.98 16.07 -6.03
N GLY A 185 3.51 15.69 -7.19
CA GLY A 185 3.15 16.30 -8.47
C GLY A 185 1.70 16.01 -8.90
N ALA A 186 1.18 14.82 -8.59
CA ALA A 186 -0.20 14.46 -8.88
C ALA A 186 -1.18 15.25 -8.01
N THR A 187 -0.93 15.34 -6.71
CA THR A 187 -1.76 16.11 -5.75
C THR A 187 -1.69 17.62 -6.04
N ALA A 188 -0.51 18.15 -6.41
CA ALA A 188 -0.37 19.55 -6.82
C ALA A 188 -1.21 19.86 -8.07
N ARG A 189 -1.17 19.00 -9.08
CA ARG A 189 -2.00 19.14 -10.30
C ARG A 189 -3.50 18.99 -10.03
N ALA A 190 -3.89 18.21 -9.05
CA ALA A 190 -5.28 18.09 -8.62
C ALA A 190 -5.77 19.29 -7.79
N GLY A 191 -4.95 20.32 -7.58
CA GLY A 191 -5.32 21.55 -6.90
C GLY A 191 -5.30 21.49 -5.36
N TYR A 192 -4.59 20.53 -4.77
CA TYR A 192 -4.60 20.35 -3.30
C TYR A 192 -3.85 21.47 -2.55
N PHE A 193 -3.04 22.25 -3.24
CA PHE A 193 -2.23 23.32 -2.68
C PHE A 193 -2.63 24.73 -3.20
N SER A 194 -3.75 24.83 -3.91
CA SER A 194 -4.31 26.09 -4.42
C SER A 194 -5.33 26.71 -3.47
#